data_851cf5a3e9d5da52a2a8d095ec3df968
#
_entry.id   851cf5a3e9d5da52a2a8d095ec3df968
#
_cell.length_a   1.000
_cell.length_b   1.000
_cell.length_c   1.000
_cell.angle_alpha   90.00
_cell.angle_beta   90.00
_cell.angle_gamma   90.00
#
_symmetry.space_group_name_H-M   'P 1'
#
loop_
_entity.id
_entity.type
_entity.pdbx_description
1 polymer ?
#
loop_
_entity_poly.entity_id
_entity_poly.type
_entity_poly.pdbx_seq_one_letter_code
_entity_poly.pdbx_strand_id
1 'polypeptide(L)'
;MRRTRAASLIAIGAAAAVVLAACGTAADNGGGSGGSGSAAQRNGTAEGAVKGGTLNMLGVGDVDYMDPNLTYYSSGYQVTRMYSRQLFANPADPATNRTAVPDLAEQIPTAGNGGISADGKTWTVTIKQGAMWNTTPPRQVTAADEVTGIKRTCNPVQPFGGLPDYQNLFAGFKEFCAGFAKVGQDAAAIKNYITSTPLAGVTAKDERTVVFTLNQPAPYLAEMMTLPALGPAPIEYLDRVPGSTDLGQHLIANGPYKVDSYDPTKRIELSRNPSWNASTDTVRGAFVDKIVIDETQSQESVQQQLQTNTASADMQFDVAAPASQIPQLQAANDPKLTLGSTASSNPYVIFNFKSPNNSSALAKPDVRQALAYGINRDNIIQVMGGPAVSPPLTHILPPSLGGSKETNPYPYDPAKAKQMLAAAGFPNGFTLKFLYRNASEASSKSFATIQQDLSKIGVKVEGVPSPNADFYTKYLQVPDVASRGVWDLSLAGWGADWFGNGGAISFFGPLFSGSPSFPPIGSNYGFYDSTQANQMLTQALAATDVTRQNDLFGQLDELITKDVAIYPITNPNWPSYRATQVHNAVYLDSMQNFDPTNVWLDADKNG
;
A
#
# COMPACT_ATOMS: atom_id res chain seq x y z
N MET A 1 -49.14 31.87 -45.44
CA MET A 1 -48.68 32.90 -46.40
C MET A 1 -47.15 32.90 -46.42
N ARG A 2 -46.64 32.43 -47.50
CA ARG A 2 -45.59 32.99 -48.37
C ARG A 2 -44.29 33.31 -47.67
N ARG A 3 -43.21 32.48 -47.88
CA ARG A 3 -42.21 32.59 -49.00
C ARG A 3 -41.17 33.71 -48.70
N THR A 4 -39.87 33.60 -48.79
CA THR A 4 -38.93 32.94 -49.73
C THR A 4 -37.50 33.15 -49.18
N ARG A 5 -36.57 32.19 -49.24
CA ARG A 5 -35.43 32.03 -50.20
C ARG A 5 -34.56 33.29 -50.37
N ALA A 6 -33.27 33.26 -50.30
CA ALA A 6 -32.19 32.57 -51.02
C ALA A 6 -30.84 32.95 -50.38
N ALA A 7 -29.82 32.16 -50.25
CA ALA A 7 -28.86 31.57 -51.18
C ALA A 7 -27.65 32.49 -51.58
N SER A 8 -26.46 31.90 -51.36
CA SER A 8 -25.22 32.01 -52.18
C SER A 8 -24.29 33.22 -51.90
N LEU A 9 -22.97 33.18 -51.93
CA LEU A 9 -21.90 32.36 -52.50
C LEU A 9 -20.53 32.82 -51.94
N ILE A 10 -19.60 31.90 -51.67
CA ILE A 10 -18.19 31.74 -52.08
C ILE A 10 -17.25 32.96 -52.19
N ALA A 11 -16.08 32.86 -51.52
CA ALA A 11 -14.71 33.08 -52.02
C ALA A 11 -13.70 32.68 -50.93
N ILE A 12 -12.95 31.65 -51.05
CA ILE A 12 -11.64 31.29 -51.63
C ILE A 12 -10.55 32.36 -51.36
N GLY A 13 -9.58 31.97 -50.57
CA GLY A 13 -8.29 32.65 -50.45
C GLY A 13 -7.29 31.72 -49.72
N ALA A 14 -6.32 31.22 -50.47
CA ALA A 14 -5.38 30.17 -50.14
C ALA A 14 -4.03 30.68 -49.63
N ALA A 15 -3.31 29.72 -49.05
CA ALA A 15 -1.84 29.60 -48.88
C ALA A 15 -1.20 30.36 -47.71
N ALA A 16 -0.32 29.78 -46.91
CA ALA A 16 0.77 28.88 -47.22
C ALA A 16 1.18 28.06 -46.02
N ALA A 17 1.59 26.85 -46.27
CA ALA A 17 2.15 25.87 -45.35
C ALA A 17 3.61 26.19 -44.96
N VAL A 18 4.00 25.85 -43.73
CA VAL A 18 5.36 25.38 -43.45
C VAL A 18 5.24 24.10 -42.62
N VAL A 19 5.71 23.04 -43.21
CA VAL A 19 5.87 21.68 -42.64
C VAL A 19 7.18 21.63 -41.90
N LEU A 20 7.17 21.10 -40.66
CA LEU A 20 8.31 20.41 -40.10
C LEU A 20 7.82 19.16 -39.40
N ALA A 21 8.13 18.05 -40.01
CA ALA A 21 7.86 16.72 -39.54
C ALA A 21 8.88 16.31 -38.48
N ALA A 22 8.40 15.69 -37.40
CA ALA A 22 9.19 14.75 -36.66
C ALA A 22 8.27 13.58 -36.28
N CYS A 23 8.53 12.45 -36.92
CA CYS A 23 7.86 11.17 -36.66
C CYS A 23 8.29 10.60 -35.31
N GLY A 24 7.31 10.22 -34.52
CA GLY A 24 7.48 9.32 -33.38
C GLY A 24 6.20 8.52 -33.25
N THR A 25 6.20 7.32 -33.78
CA THR A 25 5.08 6.36 -33.67
C THR A 25 5.03 5.83 -32.25
N ALA A 26 3.96 6.15 -31.52
CA ALA A 26 3.55 5.40 -30.35
C ALA A 26 2.30 4.60 -30.72
N ALA A 27 2.37 3.31 -30.54
CA ALA A 27 1.28 2.37 -30.76
C ALA A 27 0.20 2.59 -29.72
N ASP A 28 -0.99 2.82 -30.24
CA ASP A 28 -2.25 2.85 -29.50
C ASP A 28 -2.64 1.41 -29.19
N ASN A 29 -2.85 1.09 -27.88
CA ASN A 29 -3.55 -0.13 -27.50
C ASN A 29 -4.22 0.02 -26.13
N GLY A 30 -5.53 -0.10 -26.14
CA GLY A 30 -6.29 -0.56 -24.99
C GLY A 30 -7.19 0.48 -24.34
N GLY A 31 -8.44 0.50 -24.77
CA GLY A 31 -9.51 1.24 -24.14
C GLY A 31 -9.75 0.80 -22.71
N GLY A 32 -9.52 1.71 -21.77
CA GLY A 32 -10.04 1.65 -20.43
C GLY A 32 -11.11 2.72 -20.30
N SER A 33 -12.32 2.33 -19.92
CA SER A 33 -13.42 3.23 -19.60
C SER A 33 -12.99 4.20 -18.51
N GLY A 34 -12.75 5.46 -18.91
CA GLY A 34 -12.35 6.51 -18.01
C GLY A 34 -13.47 6.87 -17.04
N GLY A 35 -13.28 6.56 -15.78
CA GLY A 35 -13.96 7.28 -14.71
C GLY A 35 -13.53 8.74 -14.77
N SER A 36 -14.48 9.65 -14.85
CA SER A 36 -14.24 11.09 -14.79
C SER A 36 -13.73 11.46 -13.39
N GLY A 37 -12.41 11.32 -13.17
CA GLY A 37 -11.75 11.90 -12.01
C GLY A 37 -11.88 13.42 -12.07
N SER A 38 -12.23 14.04 -10.96
CA SER A 38 -12.34 15.49 -10.86
C SER A 38 -11.02 16.16 -11.27
N ALA A 39 -11.11 17.36 -11.84
CA ALA A 39 -9.96 18.15 -12.31
C ALA A 39 -8.88 18.37 -11.23
N ALA A 40 -9.23 18.20 -9.93
CA ALA A 40 -8.32 18.29 -8.78
C ALA A 40 -7.26 17.18 -8.73
N GLN A 41 -7.45 16.09 -9.45
CA GLN A 41 -6.52 14.94 -9.47
C GLN A 41 -5.30 15.11 -10.38
N ARG A 42 -5.22 16.23 -11.16
CA ARG A 42 -4.26 16.36 -12.27
C ARG A 42 -3.12 17.35 -12.03
N ASN A 43 -2.98 17.95 -10.87
CA ASN A 43 -1.98 18.99 -10.63
C ASN A 43 -0.71 18.45 -9.96
N GLY A 44 0.07 17.62 -10.68
CA GLY A 44 1.44 17.28 -10.29
C GLY A 44 2.49 18.34 -10.66
N THR A 45 2.08 19.58 -10.92
CA THR A 45 3.00 20.67 -11.31
C THR A 45 3.20 21.67 -10.17
N ALA A 46 4.45 22.03 -9.92
CA ALA A 46 4.81 23.12 -9.01
C ALA A 46 4.59 24.53 -9.63
N GLU A 47 3.89 24.63 -10.75
CA GLU A 47 3.62 25.90 -11.42
C GLU A 47 2.73 26.77 -10.52
N GLY A 48 3.19 27.98 -10.21
CA GLY A 48 2.52 28.91 -9.31
C GLY A 48 2.73 28.60 -7.82
N ALA A 49 3.57 27.63 -7.46
CA ALA A 49 3.79 27.27 -6.06
C ALA A 49 4.35 28.44 -5.24
N VAL A 50 3.71 28.67 -4.09
CA VAL A 50 4.11 29.66 -3.10
C VAL A 50 4.85 28.96 -1.96
N LYS A 51 5.96 29.55 -1.49
CA LYS A 51 6.71 29.04 -0.33
C LYS A 51 6.25 29.72 0.94
N GLY A 52 6.23 28.96 2.04
CA GLY A 52 5.88 29.47 3.36
C GLY A 52 4.66 28.82 3.96
N GLY A 53 4.30 29.25 5.16
CA GLY A 53 3.10 28.83 5.87
C GLY A 53 3.22 27.49 6.62
N THR A 54 2.12 27.17 7.31
CA THR A 54 1.98 25.92 8.09
C THR A 54 0.87 25.08 7.50
N LEU A 55 1.19 23.85 7.11
CA LEU A 55 0.20 22.84 6.70
C LEU A 55 -0.33 22.13 7.96
N ASN A 56 -1.64 22.27 8.22
CA ASN A 56 -2.32 21.62 9.32
C ASN A 56 -3.06 20.38 8.79
N MET A 57 -2.62 19.22 9.22
CA MET A 57 -3.24 17.93 8.90
C MET A 57 -4.02 17.43 10.11
N LEU A 58 -5.20 16.89 9.88
CA LEU A 58 -6.10 16.40 10.93
C LEU A 58 -6.27 14.89 10.82
N GLY A 59 -6.12 14.18 11.93
CA GLY A 59 -6.22 12.73 12.03
C GLY A 59 -7.03 12.28 13.25
N VAL A 60 -7.18 10.96 13.37
CA VAL A 60 -7.98 10.31 14.41
C VAL A 60 -7.21 9.24 15.18
N GLY A 61 -5.97 8.98 14.78
CA GLY A 61 -5.13 7.92 15.32
C GLY A 61 -3.67 8.31 15.40
N ASP A 62 -2.79 7.33 15.28
CA ASP A 62 -1.34 7.52 15.31
C ASP A 62 -0.69 6.68 14.20
N VAL A 63 0.58 6.92 13.95
CA VAL A 63 1.43 6.02 13.18
C VAL A 63 1.71 4.75 14.02
N ASP A 64 1.99 3.64 13.33
CA ASP A 64 2.48 2.44 14.02
C ASP A 64 3.86 2.68 14.64
N TYR A 65 4.79 3.24 13.87
CA TYR A 65 6.14 3.60 14.31
C TYR A 65 6.63 4.87 13.61
N MET A 66 7.32 5.73 14.37
CA MET A 66 8.10 6.83 13.80
C MET A 66 9.44 6.35 13.21
N ASP A 67 9.89 5.13 13.50
CA ASP A 67 11.11 4.53 12.95
C ASP A 67 10.88 4.10 11.49
N PRO A 68 11.57 4.72 10.50
CA PRO A 68 11.34 4.42 9.08
C PRO A 68 11.55 2.96 8.71
N ASN A 69 12.50 2.27 9.38
CA ASN A 69 12.79 0.87 9.07
C ASN A 69 11.78 -0.14 9.66
N LEU A 70 10.75 0.33 10.35
CA LEU A 70 9.74 -0.51 11.00
C LEU A 70 8.31 -0.20 10.59
N THR A 71 8.01 1.06 10.28
CA THR A 71 6.63 1.47 9.94
C THR A 71 6.08 0.68 8.76
N TYR A 72 4.83 0.24 8.87
CA TYR A 72 4.13 -0.56 7.85
C TYR A 72 2.70 -0.05 7.58
N TYR A 73 2.28 1.00 8.26
CA TYR A 73 1.00 1.66 7.99
C TYR A 73 1.15 2.76 6.93
N SER A 74 0.12 2.95 6.12
CA SER A 74 0.08 4.03 5.13
C SER A 74 0.23 5.42 5.77
N SER A 75 -0.30 5.63 6.99
CA SER A 75 -0.10 6.86 7.77
C SER A 75 1.38 7.05 8.15
N GLY A 76 2.06 5.98 8.55
CA GLY A 76 3.50 5.99 8.82
C GLY A 76 4.31 6.29 7.55
N TYR A 77 3.93 5.75 6.39
CA TYR A 77 4.58 6.09 5.11
C TYR A 77 4.42 7.56 4.75
N GLN A 78 3.24 8.14 5.01
CA GLN A 78 3.00 9.57 4.78
C GLN A 78 3.89 10.45 5.67
N VAL A 79 4.05 10.10 6.94
CA VAL A 79 4.91 10.86 7.88
C VAL A 79 6.39 10.67 7.54
N THR A 80 6.84 9.43 7.32
CA THR A 80 8.25 9.17 7.00
C THR A 80 8.70 9.83 5.71
N ARG A 81 7.82 9.96 4.69
CA ARG A 81 8.13 10.65 3.43
C ARG A 81 8.59 12.10 3.64
N MET A 82 8.19 12.75 4.73
CA MET A 82 8.56 14.13 5.01
C MET A 82 10.02 14.26 5.49
N TYR A 83 10.52 13.29 6.26
CA TYR A 83 11.84 13.41 6.90
C TYR A 83 12.84 12.32 6.51
N SER A 84 12.39 11.23 5.86
CA SER A 84 13.24 10.11 5.45
C SER A 84 13.18 9.91 3.93
N ARG A 85 14.33 9.63 3.32
CA ARG A 85 14.47 9.33 1.89
C ARG A 85 15.05 7.94 1.71
N GLN A 86 14.63 7.26 0.67
CA GLN A 86 15.08 5.92 0.26
C GLN A 86 15.97 6.04 -0.98
N LEU A 87 16.55 4.92 -1.45
CA LEU A 87 17.29 4.90 -2.73
C LEU A 87 16.38 5.25 -3.91
N PHE A 88 15.14 4.76 -3.88
CA PHE A 88 14.11 5.00 -4.89
C PHE A 88 12.81 5.46 -4.23
N ALA A 89 11.96 6.17 -4.96
CA ALA A 89 10.68 6.67 -4.46
C ALA A 89 9.62 6.73 -5.55
N ASN A 90 8.35 6.80 -5.14
CA ASN A 90 7.24 7.11 -6.04
C ASN A 90 7.11 8.64 -6.19
N PRO A 91 7.10 9.19 -7.43
CA PRO A 91 6.98 10.63 -7.63
C PRO A 91 5.55 11.13 -7.35
N ALA A 92 5.42 12.39 -6.95
CA ALA A 92 4.13 13.04 -6.78
C ALA A 92 3.57 13.54 -8.13
N ASP A 93 3.43 12.62 -9.07
CA ASP A 93 2.86 12.85 -10.40
C ASP A 93 1.79 11.79 -10.68
N PRO A 94 0.52 12.18 -10.88
CA PRO A 94 -0.58 11.23 -11.09
C PRO A 94 -0.36 10.24 -12.24
N ALA A 95 0.43 10.61 -13.26
CA ALA A 95 0.70 9.75 -14.42
C ALA A 95 1.77 8.68 -14.12
N THR A 96 2.69 8.94 -13.18
CA THR A 96 3.88 8.10 -12.95
C THR A 96 4.07 7.68 -11.50
N ASN A 97 3.15 8.00 -10.60
CA ASN A 97 3.24 7.74 -9.16
C ASN A 97 3.31 6.25 -8.76
N ARG A 98 3.18 5.34 -9.72
CA ARG A 98 3.33 3.89 -9.53
C ARG A 98 4.65 3.34 -10.05
N THR A 99 5.52 4.20 -10.58
CA THR A 99 6.82 3.81 -11.12
C THR A 99 7.93 4.36 -10.23
N ALA A 100 8.87 3.51 -9.84
CA ALA A 100 10.02 3.92 -9.06
C ALA A 100 10.91 4.90 -9.84
N VAL A 101 11.31 5.98 -9.18
CA VAL A 101 12.29 6.95 -9.69
C VAL A 101 13.49 7.05 -8.75
N PRO A 102 14.67 7.51 -9.21
CA PRO A 102 15.82 7.74 -8.33
C PRO A 102 15.50 8.81 -7.29
N ASP A 103 15.70 8.49 -5.98
CA ASP A 103 15.63 9.46 -4.89
C ASP A 103 17.04 9.75 -4.33
N LEU A 104 17.55 8.95 -3.41
CA LEU A 104 18.96 9.02 -3.00
C LEU A 104 19.91 8.43 -4.05
N ALA A 105 19.47 7.46 -4.84
CA ALA A 105 20.24 6.90 -5.93
C ALA A 105 20.47 7.92 -7.06
N GLU A 106 21.63 7.89 -7.69
CA GLU A 106 21.92 8.72 -8.86
C GLU A 106 21.06 8.37 -10.08
N GLN A 107 20.74 7.08 -10.24
CA GLN A 107 19.93 6.55 -11.35
C GLN A 107 19.27 5.21 -10.97
N ILE A 108 18.30 4.77 -11.77
CA ILE A 108 17.80 3.39 -11.71
C ILE A 108 18.86 2.46 -12.33
N PRO A 109 19.33 1.43 -11.61
CA PRO A 109 20.20 0.42 -12.17
C PRO A 109 19.55 -0.34 -13.31
N THR A 110 20.30 -0.57 -14.38
CA THR A 110 19.92 -1.40 -15.53
C THR A 110 21.12 -2.22 -16.01
N ALA A 111 20.87 -3.24 -16.82
CA ALA A 111 21.97 -3.95 -17.50
C ALA A 111 22.73 -3.01 -18.45
N GLY A 112 22.01 -2.08 -19.10
CA GLY A 112 22.58 -1.14 -20.06
C GLY A 112 23.53 -0.10 -19.47
N ASN A 113 23.31 0.32 -18.21
CA ASN A 113 24.22 1.24 -17.50
C ASN A 113 25.21 0.53 -16.57
N GLY A 114 25.29 -0.81 -16.62
CA GLY A 114 26.17 -1.61 -15.79
C GLY A 114 25.75 -1.72 -14.31
N GLY A 115 24.59 -1.21 -13.96
CA GLY A 115 24.04 -1.25 -12.59
C GLY A 115 23.47 -2.63 -12.22
N ILE A 116 23.15 -3.48 -13.21
CA ILE A 116 22.66 -4.85 -12.99
C ILE A 116 23.60 -5.83 -13.72
N SER A 117 24.04 -6.88 -13.02
CA SER A 117 24.85 -7.96 -13.62
C SER A 117 24.06 -8.75 -14.69
N ALA A 118 24.79 -9.44 -15.58
CA ALA A 118 24.19 -10.20 -16.69
C ALA A 118 23.23 -11.31 -16.21
N ASP A 119 23.45 -11.87 -15.01
CA ASP A 119 22.57 -12.88 -14.39
C ASP A 119 21.39 -12.26 -13.59
N GLY A 120 21.29 -10.91 -13.56
CA GLY A 120 20.24 -10.18 -12.87
C GLY A 120 20.31 -10.22 -11.34
N LYS A 121 21.37 -10.78 -10.76
CA LYS A 121 21.46 -11.05 -9.31
C LYS A 121 22.28 -10.03 -8.54
N THR A 122 23.07 -9.21 -9.21
CA THR A 122 23.86 -8.16 -8.54
C THR A 122 23.38 -6.80 -9.01
N TRP A 123 23.00 -5.97 -8.06
CA TRP A 123 22.61 -4.57 -8.27
C TRP A 123 23.64 -3.66 -7.64
N THR A 124 24.13 -2.67 -8.37
CA THR A 124 25.06 -1.67 -7.91
C THR A 124 24.39 -0.32 -7.97
N VAL A 125 24.26 0.35 -6.81
CA VAL A 125 23.57 1.62 -6.63
C VAL A 125 24.52 2.65 -6.06
N THR A 126 24.66 3.79 -6.74
CA THR A 126 25.45 4.92 -6.25
C THR A 126 24.54 5.97 -5.62
N ILE A 127 24.84 6.36 -4.37
CA ILE A 127 24.13 7.41 -3.63
C ILE A 127 24.59 8.77 -4.13
N LYS A 128 23.65 9.70 -4.33
CA LYS A 128 23.93 11.08 -4.73
C LYS A 128 24.86 11.78 -3.74
N GLN A 129 25.85 12.48 -4.25
CA GLN A 129 26.69 13.35 -3.43
C GLN A 129 25.87 14.55 -2.95
N GLY A 130 26.09 14.94 -1.67
CA GLY A 130 25.41 16.08 -1.06
C GLY A 130 24.02 15.76 -0.51
N ALA A 131 23.62 14.49 -0.46
CA ALA A 131 22.48 14.03 0.34
C ALA A 131 22.94 13.92 1.81
N MET A 132 22.36 14.70 2.71
CA MET A 132 22.89 14.92 4.06
C MET A 132 21.91 14.50 5.14
N TRP A 133 22.42 13.92 6.22
CA TRP A 133 21.75 13.82 7.51
C TRP A 133 21.84 15.13 8.28
N ASN A 134 20.79 15.47 9.05
CA ASN A 134 20.79 16.64 9.94
C ASN A 134 21.47 16.38 11.30
N THR A 135 22.52 15.56 11.29
CA THR A 135 23.39 15.38 12.44
C THR A 135 24.11 16.69 12.81
N THR A 136 24.79 16.72 13.95
CA THR A 136 25.59 17.89 14.35
C THR A 136 27.06 17.48 14.51
N PRO A 137 27.95 17.86 13.56
CA PRO A 137 27.68 18.55 12.31
C PRO A 137 26.92 17.66 11.29
N PRO A 138 26.27 18.26 10.26
CA PRO A 138 25.65 17.49 9.19
C PRO A 138 26.67 16.61 8.47
N ARG A 139 26.25 15.35 8.14
CA ARG A 139 27.12 14.40 7.42
C ARG A 139 26.42 13.80 6.20
N GLN A 140 27.22 13.37 5.23
CA GLN A 140 26.77 12.68 4.02
C GLN A 140 26.00 11.38 4.38
N VAL A 141 24.92 11.10 3.66
CA VAL A 141 24.28 9.76 3.63
C VAL A 141 25.21 8.81 2.90
N THR A 142 25.53 7.69 3.52
CA THR A 142 26.53 6.73 3.03
C THR A 142 25.93 5.37 2.68
N ALA A 143 26.68 4.56 1.94
CA ALA A 143 26.33 3.17 1.67
C ALA A 143 26.27 2.33 2.97
N ALA A 144 27.05 2.67 3.99
CA ALA A 144 26.99 2.02 5.30
C ALA A 144 25.67 2.31 6.03
N ASP A 145 25.08 3.50 5.86
CA ASP A 145 23.77 3.83 6.41
C ASP A 145 22.68 2.97 5.77
N GLU A 146 22.76 2.69 4.46
CA GLU A 146 21.84 1.80 3.76
C GLU A 146 21.93 0.36 4.29
N VAL A 147 23.16 -0.16 4.42
CA VAL A 147 23.37 -1.49 5.03
C VAL A 147 22.81 -1.56 6.45
N THR A 148 22.98 -0.47 7.22
CA THR A 148 22.43 -0.37 8.59
C THR A 148 20.91 -0.41 8.55
N GLY A 149 20.26 0.35 7.67
CA GLY A 149 18.80 0.37 7.53
C GLY A 149 18.25 -1.02 7.22
N ILE A 150 18.78 -1.70 6.21
CA ILE A 150 18.34 -3.07 5.85
C ILE A 150 18.51 -4.03 7.04
N LYS A 151 19.66 -4.02 7.72
CA LYS A 151 19.89 -4.88 8.91
C LYS A 151 18.88 -4.63 10.02
N ARG A 152 18.46 -3.36 10.23
CA ARG A 152 17.50 -2.99 11.27
C ARG A 152 16.11 -3.56 11.04
N THR A 153 15.71 -3.85 9.80
CA THR A 153 14.35 -4.34 9.49
C THR A 153 14.00 -5.66 10.17
N CYS A 154 14.99 -6.48 10.54
CA CYS A 154 14.75 -7.74 11.26
C CYS A 154 15.25 -7.71 12.71
N ASN A 155 15.22 -6.54 13.37
CA ASN A 155 15.61 -6.42 14.77
C ASN A 155 14.76 -7.30 15.71
N PRO A 156 15.32 -7.73 16.87
CA PRO A 156 14.64 -8.69 17.75
C PRO A 156 13.49 -8.10 18.59
N VAL A 157 13.34 -6.76 18.60
CA VAL A 157 12.27 -6.09 19.36
C VAL A 157 10.98 -6.12 18.57
N GLN A 158 11.03 -5.64 17.34
CA GLN A 158 9.91 -5.54 16.43
C GLN A 158 10.43 -5.63 14.98
N PRO A 159 10.37 -6.79 14.35
CA PRO A 159 10.68 -6.92 12.93
C PRO A 159 9.70 -6.14 12.06
N PHE A 160 10.17 -5.66 10.91
CA PHE A 160 9.34 -5.03 9.89
C PHE A 160 8.27 -5.99 9.36
N GLY A 161 7.02 -5.54 9.21
CA GLY A 161 5.88 -6.39 8.83
C GLY A 161 5.98 -7.03 7.44
N GLY A 162 6.65 -6.37 6.48
CA GLY A 162 6.91 -6.88 5.12
C GLY A 162 8.20 -7.71 4.99
N LEU A 163 8.90 -7.99 6.09
CA LEU A 163 10.20 -8.67 6.10
C LEU A 163 10.27 -9.99 5.30
N PRO A 164 9.24 -10.86 5.28
CA PRO A 164 9.32 -12.14 4.56
C PRO A 164 9.67 -12.02 3.08
N ASP A 165 9.24 -10.96 2.40
CA ASP A 165 9.50 -10.75 0.98
C ASP A 165 10.99 -10.49 0.69
N TYR A 166 11.71 -9.91 1.65
CA TYR A 166 13.11 -9.53 1.53
C TYR A 166 14.08 -10.58 2.07
N GLN A 167 13.68 -11.32 3.12
CA GLN A 167 14.53 -12.36 3.72
C GLN A 167 14.97 -13.43 2.75
N ASN A 168 14.12 -13.79 1.82
CA ASN A 168 14.44 -14.81 0.81
C ASN A 168 15.13 -14.22 -0.42
N LEU A 169 15.05 -12.90 -0.62
CA LEU A 169 15.60 -12.23 -1.80
C LEU A 169 17.09 -11.89 -1.62
N PHE A 170 17.47 -11.24 -0.51
CA PHE A 170 18.87 -10.86 -0.27
C PHE A 170 19.70 -12.05 0.23
N ALA A 171 20.87 -12.28 -0.38
CA ALA A 171 21.76 -13.39 -0.03
C ALA A 171 22.17 -13.33 1.46
N GLY A 172 21.98 -14.44 2.19
CA GLY A 172 22.34 -14.56 3.61
C GLY A 172 21.48 -13.74 4.58
N PHE A 173 20.41 -13.08 4.11
CA PHE A 173 19.60 -12.24 5.00
C PHE A 173 18.73 -13.06 5.96
N LYS A 174 18.22 -14.19 5.50
CA LYS A 174 17.47 -15.12 6.36
C LYS A 174 18.29 -15.61 7.55
N GLU A 175 19.55 -16.00 7.29
CA GLU A 175 20.49 -16.45 8.32
C GLU A 175 20.86 -15.31 9.26
N PHE A 176 21.11 -14.11 8.73
CA PHE A 176 21.37 -12.90 9.53
C PHE A 176 20.19 -12.65 10.49
N CYS A 177 18.96 -12.62 9.99
CA CYS A 177 17.76 -12.39 10.80
C CYS A 177 17.53 -13.51 11.84
N ALA A 178 17.76 -14.76 11.49
CA ALA A 178 17.66 -15.88 12.43
C ALA A 178 18.68 -15.81 13.59
N GLY A 179 19.88 -15.28 13.31
CA GLY A 179 20.87 -14.96 14.33
C GLY A 179 20.45 -13.76 15.19
N PHE A 180 19.95 -12.70 14.53
CA PHE A 180 19.55 -11.46 15.19
C PHE A 180 18.37 -11.67 16.15
N ALA A 181 17.40 -12.52 15.80
CA ALA A 181 16.27 -12.86 16.67
C ALA A 181 16.67 -13.48 18.03
N LYS A 182 17.93 -13.91 18.19
CA LYS A 182 18.46 -14.49 19.43
C LYS A 182 19.24 -13.48 20.29
N VAL A 183 19.38 -12.26 19.83
CA VAL A 183 20.13 -11.20 20.50
C VAL A 183 19.23 -10.52 21.53
N GLY A 184 19.85 -9.96 22.59
CA GLY A 184 19.13 -9.16 23.59
C GLY A 184 18.44 -7.95 22.96
N GLN A 185 17.32 -7.56 23.54
CA GLN A 185 16.46 -6.48 23.00
C GLN A 185 16.89 -5.06 23.45
N ASP A 186 18.03 -4.95 24.10
CA ASP A 186 18.60 -3.65 24.47
C ASP A 186 19.44 -3.04 23.32
N ALA A 187 19.56 -1.72 23.32
CA ALA A 187 20.26 -0.98 22.26
C ALA A 187 21.71 -1.42 22.07
N ALA A 188 22.44 -1.73 23.16
CA ALA A 188 23.85 -2.11 23.09
C ALA A 188 24.04 -3.48 22.42
N ALA A 189 23.20 -4.47 22.76
CA ALA A 189 23.22 -5.79 22.14
C ALA A 189 22.87 -5.71 20.64
N ILE A 190 21.84 -4.94 20.29
CA ILE A 190 21.39 -4.68 18.91
C ILE A 190 22.51 -4.00 18.12
N LYS A 191 23.08 -2.92 18.65
CA LYS A 191 24.21 -2.20 18.03
C LYS A 191 25.39 -3.12 17.76
N ASN A 192 25.79 -3.90 18.77
CA ASN A 192 26.90 -4.84 18.64
C ASN A 192 26.64 -5.85 17.52
N TYR A 193 25.45 -6.45 17.46
CA TYR A 193 25.12 -7.42 16.40
C TYR A 193 25.15 -6.79 15.01
N ILE A 194 24.50 -5.64 14.81
CA ILE A 194 24.44 -4.95 13.51
C ILE A 194 25.84 -4.58 13.02
N THR A 195 26.72 -4.09 13.92
CA THR A 195 28.05 -3.60 13.55
C THR A 195 29.07 -4.72 13.36
N SER A 196 28.95 -5.84 14.10
CA SER A 196 29.92 -6.94 14.04
C SER A 196 29.53 -8.07 13.08
N THR A 197 28.25 -8.23 12.72
CA THR A 197 27.77 -9.32 11.87
C THR A 197 27.64 -8.88 10.41
N PRO A 198 28.41 -9.46 9.48
CA PRO A 198 28.29 -9.13 8.06
C PRO A 198 26.95 -9.60 7.48
N LEU A 199 26.48 -8.91 6.45
CA LEU A 199 25.36 -9.31 5.61
C LEU A 199 25.85 -9.41 4.16
N ALA A 200 25.90 -10.64 3.62
CA ALA A 200 26.43 -10.87 2.27
C ALA A 200 25.56 -10.26 1.17
N GLY A 201 24.26 -10.20 1.39
CA GLY A 201 23.28 -9.71 0.41
C GLY A 201 23.24 -8.21 0.24
N VAL A 202 23.77 -7.42 1.22
CA VAL A 202 23.81 -5.95 1.13
C VAL A 202 25.13 -5.46 1.71
N THR A 203 25.97 -4.84 0.88
CA THR A 203 27.30 -4.41 1.26
C THR A 203 27.62 -3.00 0.76
N ALA A 204 28.39 -2.26 1.54
CA ALA A 204 28.99 -1.01 1.12
C ALA A 204 30.33 -1.31 0.41
N LYS A 205 30.39 -1.05 -0.90
CA LYS A 205 31.62 -1.21 -1.68
C LYS A 205 32.61 -0.06 -1.41
N ASP A 206 32.06 1.11 -1.26
CA ASP A 206 32.75 2.35 -0.90
C ASP A 206 31.77 3.27 -0.15
N GLU A 207 32.14 4.53 0.10
CA GLU A 207 31.31 5.47 0.87
C GLU A 207 29.90 5.68 0.28
N ARG A 208 29.76 5.64 -1.06
CA ARG A 208 28.49 5.93 -1.74
C ARG A 208 27.93 4.77 -2.57
N THR A 209 28.66 3.68 -2.71
CA THR A 209 28.24 2.56 -3.57
C THR A 209 27.74 1.39 -2.73
N VAL A 210 26.46 1.10 -2.84
CA VAL A 210 25.81 -0.09 -2.28
C VAL A 210 25.76 -1.19 -3.31
N VAL A 211 26.08 -2.41 -2.89
CA VAL A 211 25.93 -3.61 -3.73
C VAL A 211 24.92 -4.55 -3.08
N PHE A 212 23.86 -4.84 -3.81
CA PHE A 212 22.86 -5.86 -3.46
C PHE A 212 23.18 -7.15 -4.21
N THR A 213 23.29 -8.24 -3.48
CA THR A 213 23.47 -9.60 -4.03
C THR A 213 22.21 -10.41 -3.72
N LEU A 214 21.55 -10.90 -4.77
CA LEU A 214 20.25 -11.54 -4.69
C LEU A 214 20.37 -13.05 -4.88
N ASN A 215 19.52 -13.82 -4.23
CA ASN A 215 19.41 -15.27 -4.43
C ASN A 215 18.82 -15.63 -5.82
N GLN A 216 18.00 -14.73 -6.37
CA GLN A 216 17.36 -14.86 -7.69
C GLN A 216 17.28 -13.49 -8.37
N PRO A 217 17.14 -13.44 -9.70
CA PRO A 217 16.91 -12.17 -10.40
C PRO A 217 15.64 -11.49 -9.90
N ALA A 218 15.70 -10.17 -9.71
CA ALA A 218 14.54 -9.37 -9.30
C ALA A 218 14.51 -8.05 -10.08
N PRO A 219 14.00 -8.05 -11.34
CA PRO A 219 13.93 -6.85 -12.17
C PRO A 219 13.05 -5.75 -11.58
N TYR A 220 12.29 -6.06 -10.53
CA TYR A 220 11.38 -5.20 -9.77
C TYR A 220 11.99 -4.68 -8.45
N LEU A 221 13.29 -4.85 -8.22
CA LEU A 221 13.92 -4.46 -6.94
C LEU A 221 13.80 -2.96 -6.66
N ALA A 222 13.85 -2.10 -7.68
CA ALA A 222 13.70 -0.67 -7.49
C ALA A 222 12.31 -0.30 -6.95
N GLU A 223 11.26 -0.95 -7.43
CA GLU A 223 9.89 -0.80 -6.95
C GLU A 223 9.75 -1.28 -5.50
N MET A 224 10.31 -2.44 -5.16
CA MET A 224 10.32 -2.94 -3.77
C MET A 224 11.01 -1.97 -2.82
N MET A 225 12.09 -1.31 -3.26
CA MET A 225 12.87 -0.39 -2.43
C MET A 225 12.29 1.03 -2.36
N THR A 226 11.08 1.26 -2.84
CA THR A 226 10.34 2.51 -2.56
C THR A 226 9.73 2.54 -1.16
N LEU A 227 9.67 1.39 -0.47
CA LEU A 227 9.18 1.33 0.92
C LEU A 227 10.15 2.02 1.90
N PRO A 228 9.65 2.83 2.85
CA PRO A 228 10.49 3.50 3.84
C PRO A 228 11.38 2.54 4.62
N ALA A 229 10.89 1.33 4.92
CA ALA A 229 11.61 0.32 5.69
C ALA A 229 12.96 -0.07 5.06
N LEU A 230 13.10 0.05 3.75
CA LEU A 230 14.32 -0.27 3.01
C LEU A 230 15.22 0.95 2.76
N GLY A 231 14.96 2.06 3.42
CA GLY A 231 15.81 3.23 3.37
C GLY A 231 16.99 3.17 4.35
N PRO A 232 17.99 4.05 4.17
CA PRO A 232 19.15 4.13 5.04
C PRO A 232 18.77 4.53 6.47
N ALA A 233 19.54 4.04 7.46
CA ALA A 233 19.46 4.47 8.84
C ALA A 233 20.81 5.02 9.30
N PRO A 234 20.84 6.21 9.93
CA PRO A 234 22.07 6.74 10.48
C PRO A 234 22.54 5.85 11.65
N ILE A 235 23.86 5.67 11.77
CA ILE A 235 24.45 4.82 12.81
C ILE A 235 24.03 5.24 14.23
N GLU A 236 23.68 6.49 14.41
CA GLU A 236 23.21 7.11 15.66
C GLU A 236 21.87 6.51 16.14
N TYR A 237 21.07 5.94 15.23
CA TYR A 237 19.83 5.22 15.61
C TYR A 237 20.11 3.97 16.45
N LEU A 238 21.31 3.40 16.34
CA LEU A 238 21.70 2.21 17.10
C LEU A 238 21.97 2.49 18.59
N ASP A 239 21.97 3.75 19.00
CA ASP A 239 22.05 4.14 20.42
C ASP A 239 20.70 4.02 21.14
N ARG A 240 19.63 3.71 20.41
CA ARG A 240 18.26 3.57 20.93
C ARG A 240 17.63 2.25 20.51
N VAL A 241 16.63 1.83 21.29
CA VAL A 241 15.86 0.62 20.97
C VAL A 241 14.96 0.89 19.75
N PRO A 242 15.01 0.03 18.72
CA PRO A 242 14.15 0.16 17.53
C PRO A 242 12.66 0.23 17.89
N GLY A 243 11.90 1.12 17.23
CA GLY A 243 10.47 1.28 17.44
C GLY A 243 10.07 1.90 18.78
N SER A 244 11.02 2.27 19.64
CA SER A 244 10.70 2.93 20.92
C SER A 244 10.24 4.39 20.72
N THR A 245 9.43 4.88 21.64
CA THR A 245 9.05 6.30 21.70
C THR A 245 10.28 7.21 21.82
N ASP A 246 11.32 6.77 22.57
CA ASP A 246 12.58 7.51 22.68
C ASP A 246 13.24 7.69 21.31
N LEU A 247 13.31 6.66 20.47
CA LEU A 247 13.80 6.82 19.09
C LEU A 247 12.91 7.76 18.29
N GLY A 248 11.57 7.61 18.38
CA GLY A 248 10.61 8.47 17.68
C GLY A 248 10.70 9.96 18.03
N GLN A 249 11.21 10.28 19.23
CA GLN A 249 11.45 11.64 19.70
C GLN A 249 12.85 12.18 19.36
N HIS A 250 13.75 11.34 18.80
CA HIS A 250 15.14 11.68 18.49
C HIS A 250 15.54 11.32 17.06
N LEU A 251 14.61 11.54 16.13
CA LEU A 251 14.82 11.19 14.72
C LEU A 251 15.85 12.12 14.07
N ILE A 252 16.63 11.53 13.19
CA ILE A 252 17.61 12.20 12.34
C ILE A 252 17.08 12.11 10.91
N ALA A 253 16.97 13.26 10.24
CA ALA A 253 16.34 13.40 8.94
C ALA A 253 17.37 13.54 7.81
N ASN A 254 17.05 12.97 6.66
CA ASN A 254 17.72 13.24 5.38
C ASN A 254 16.73 13.78 4.32
N GLY A 255 15.46 13.90 4.68
CA GLY A 255 14.39 14.50 3.88
C GLY A 255 14.25 16.00 4.09
N PRO A 256 13.24 16.64 3.42
CA PRO A 256 13.05 18.09 3.44
C PRO A 256 12.60 18.66 4.78
N TYR A 257 12.04 17.85 5.64
CA TYR A 257 11.61 18.24 6.98
C TYR A 257 12.37 17.43 8.04
N LYS A 258 12.37 17.93 9.27
CA LYS A 258 12.83 17.24 10.47
C LYS A 258 11.69 17.24 11.49
N VAL A 259 11.63 16.20 12.30
CA VAL A 259 10.67 16.11 13.40
C VAL A 259 11.15 17.01 14.55
N ASP A 260 10.33 17.99 14.92
CA ASP A 260 10.58 18.88 16.05
C ASP A 260 10.02 18.30 17.34
N SER A 261 8.83 17.66 17.25
CA SER A 261 8.21 16.97 18.39
C SER A 261 7.31 15.83 17.93
N TYR A 262 7.25 14.80 18.76
CA TYR A 262 6.32 13.67 18.64
C TYR A 262 5.71 13.39 20.02
N ASP A 263 4.41 13.63 20.18
CA ASP A 263 3.59 13.22 21.32
C ASP A 263 2.62 12.14 20.84
N PRO A 264 2.88 10.86 21.15
CA PRO A 264 2.12 9.73 20.62
C PRO A 264 0.61 9.90 20.80
N THR A 265 -0.16 9.57 19.78
CA THR A 265 -1.63 9.66 19.70
C THR A 265 -2.21 11.07 19.81
N LYS A 266 -1.38 12.11 19.74
CA LYS A 266 -1.84 13.49 19.87
C LYS A 266 -1.31 14.41 18.78
N ARG A 267 0.02 14.47 18.60
CA ARG A 267 0.59 15.52 17.76
C ARG A 267 1.98 15.20 17.23
N ILE A 268 2.19 15.47 15.95
CA ILE A 268 3.50 15.47 15.31
C ILE A 268 3.75 16.86 14.72
N GLU A 269 4.92 17.45 15.00
CA GLU A 269 5.33 18.71 14.42
C GLU A 269 6.64 18.55 13.66
N LEU A 270 6.66 19.08 12.44
CA LEU A 270 7.84 19.07 11.58
C LEU A 270 8.10 20.47 11.05
N SER A 271 9.38 20.81 10.92
CA SER A 271 9.84 22.05 10.27
C SER A 271 10.87 21.72 9.20
N ARG A 272 11.19 22.71 8.35
CA ARG A 272 12.20 22.54 7.30
C ARG A 272 13.51 22.02 7.88
N ASN A 273 14.09 21.03 7.21
CA ASN A 273 15.41 20.51 7.53
C ASN A 273 16.50 21.40 6.87
N PRO A 274 17.29 22.15 7.62
CA PRO A 274 18.32 23.03 7.05
C PRO A 274 19.47 22.27 6.37
N SER A 275 19.62 20.97 6.68
CA SER A 275 20.64 20.11 6.06
C SER A 275 20.18 19.48 4.75
N TRP A 276 18.88 19.59 4.42
CA TRP A 276 18.33 19.03 3.18
C TRP A 276 18.81 19.86 1.97
N ASN A 277 19.38 19.16 1.01
CA ASN A 277 19.84 19.75 -0.24
C ASN A 277 18.84 19.47 -1.37
N ALA A 278 18.03 20.46 -1.72
CA ALA A 278 17.02 20.36 -2.76
C ALA A 278 17.59 19.93 -4.13
N SER A 279 18.85 20.21 -4.44
CA SER A 279 19.46 19.80 -5.71
C SER A 279 19.64 18.29 -5.84
N THR A 280 19.58 17.56 -4.73
CA THR A 280 19.67 16.10 -4.71
C THR A 280 18.31 15.39 -4.71
N ASP A 281 17.21 16.16 -4.58
CA ASP A 281 15.85 15.63 -4.43
C ASP A 281 14.94 16.13 -5.55
N THR A 282 14.60 15.25 -6.48
CA THR A 282 13.70 15.53 -7.59
C THR A 282 12.25 15.12 -7.31
N VAL A 283 11.98 14.59 -6.11
CA VAL A 283 10.70 14.00 -5.73
C VAL A 283 9.86 14.96 -4.88
N ARG A 284 10.52 15.75 -4.01
CA ARG A 284 9.85 16.59 -3.00
C ARG A 284 10.15 18.08 -3.24
N GLY A 285 9.08 18.89 -3.26
CA GLY A 285 9.19 20.35 -3.45
C GLY A 285 9.42 21.14 -2.17
N ALA A 286 8.91 20.64 -1.05
CA ALA A 286 9.00 21.27 0.28
C ALA A 286 8.60 22.76 0.29
N PHE A 287 7.36 23.06 -0.09
CA PHE A 287 6.92 24.44 -0.22
C PHE A 287 6.53 25.07 1.12
N VAL A 288 5.86 24.34 2.02
CA VAL A 288 5.48 24.85 3.35
C VAL A 288 6.66 24.87 4.32
N ASP A 289 6.63 25.77 5.32
CA ASP A 289 7.72 25.88 6.31
C ASP A 289 7.55 24.91 7.48
N LYS A 290 6.31 24.63 7.86
CA LYS A 290 5.94 23.78 8.97
C LYS A 290 4.81 22.85 8.60
N ILE A 291 4.81 21.65 9.17
CA ILE A 291 3.71 20.70 9.08
C ILE A 291 3.31 20.33 10.52
N VAL A 292 2.03 20.39 10.79
CA VAL A 292 1.44 20.04 12.08
C VAL A 292 0.38 18.98 11.84
N ILE A 293 0.50 17.83 12.48
CA ILE A 293 -0.48 16.76 12.45
C ILE A 293 -1.14 16.70 13.83
N ASP A 294 -2.46 16.93 13.87
CA ASP A 294 -3.30 16.80 15.07
C ASP A 294 -4.09 15.50 14.97
N GLU A 295 -3.81 14.54 15.86
CA GLU A 295 -4.39 13.19 15.86
C GLU A 295 -5.52 13.05 16.91
N THR A 296 -6.01 14.15 17.47
CA THR A 296 -7.02 14.16 18.55
C THR A 296 -8.45 14.33 18.04
N GLN A 297 -8.67 14.29 16.73
CA GLN A 297 -9.95 14.61 16.11
C GLN A 297 -10.87 13.37 15.99
N SER A 298 -12.17 13.60 15.70
CA SER A 298 -13.05 12.55 15.18
C SER A 298 -13.20 12.70 13.66
N GLN A 299 -13.57 11.62 12.96
CA GLN A 299 -13.79 11.64 11.52
C GLN A 299 -14.77 12.74 11.09
N GLU A 300 -15.86 12.92 11.83
CA GLU A 300 -16.88 13.93 11.57
C GLU A 300 -16.33 15.35 11.80
N SER A 301 -15.52 15.53 12.86
CA SER A 301 -14.86 16.82 13.16
C SER A 301 -13.88 17.21 12.05
N VAL A 302 -13.05 16.27 11.60
CA VAL A 302 -12.12 16.49 10.48
C VAL A 302 -12.89 16.92 9.24
N GLN A 303 -13.90 16.15 8.84
CA GLN A 303 -14.69 16.45 7.65
C GLN A 303 -15.37 17.81 7.73
N GLN A 304 -15.98 18.15 8.87
CA GLN A 304 -16.66 19.44 9.08
C GLN A 304 -15.68 20.62 8.95
N GLN A 305 -14.51 20.52 9.60
CA GLN A 305 -13.50 21.58 9.57
C GLN A 305 -12.97 21.82 8.16
N LEU A 306 -12.70 20.74 7.40
CA LEU A 306 -12.24 20.83 6.01
C LEU A 306 -13.32 21.35 5.06
N GLN A 307 -14.59 20.97 5.26
CA GLN A 307 -15.71 21.50 4.47
C GLN A 307 -15.91 23.01 4.66
N THR A 308 -15.74 23.49 5.88
CA THR A 308 -15.89 24.91 6.22
C THR A 308 -14.62 25.73 6.00
N ASN A 309 -13.52 25.12 5.55
CA ASN A 309 -12.20 25.74 5.38
C ASN A 309 -11.73 26.45 6.66
N THR A 310 -11.85 25.76 7.79
CA THR A 310 -11.36 26.29 9.08
C THR A 310 -9.86 26.59 8.97
N ALA A 311 -9.41 27.71 9.53
CA ALA A 311 -8.04 28.21 9.35
C ALA A 311 -6.94 27.24 9.83
N SER A 312 -7.25 26.36 10.77
CA SER A 312 -6.34 25.33 11.32
C SER A 312 -6.59 23.94 10.73
N ALA A 313 -7.26 23.84 9.57
CA ALA A 313 -7.58 22.57 8.93
C ALA A 313 -7.33 22.67 7.42
N ASP A 314 -6.26 22.05 6.96
CA ASP A 314 -5.84 22.11 5.57
C ASP A 314 -6.12 20.79 4.83
N MET A 315 -5.75 19.65 5.40
CA MET A 315 -6.05 18.35 4.81
C MET A 315 -6.17 17.25 5.87
N GLN A 316 -6.80 16.16 5.49
CA GLN A 316 -6.85 14.96 6.34
C GLN A 316 -5.50 14.25 6.39
N PHE A 317 -5.26 13.51 7.47
CA PHE A 317 -4.09 12.67 7.67
C PHE A 317 -4.47 11.19 7.47
N ASP A 318 -4.84 10.48 8.52
CA ASP A 318 -5.09 9.03 8.54
C ASP A 318 -6.58 8.64 8.46
N VAL A 319 -7.43 9.59 8.13
CA VAL A 319 -8.88 9.44 8.12
C VAL A 319 -9.46 9.72 6.73
N ALA A 320 -10.42 8.92 6.31
CA ALA A 320 -11.15 9.14 5.07
C ALA A 320 -12.35 10.06 5.27
N ALA A 321 -12.86 10.68 4.21
CA ALA A 321 -14.17 11.34 4.26
C ALA A 321 -15.26 10.30 4.60
N PRO A 322 -16.28 10.66 5.44
CA PRO A 322 -17.32 9.72 5.85
C PRO A 322 -18.08 9.13 4.65
N ALA A 323 -18.20 7.81 4.60
CA ALA A 323 -18.87 7.11 3.49
C ALA A 323 -20.29 7.59 3.23
N SER A 324 -21.01 8.00 4.29
CA SER A 324 -22.37 8.55 4.19
C SER A 324 -22.45 9.89 3.45
N GLN A 325 -21.36 10.66 3.38
CA GLN A 325 -21.31 11.96 2.71
C GLN A 325 -20.83 11.87 1.25
N ILE A 326 -20.16 10.78 0.88
CA ILE A 326 -19.56 10.65 -0.46
C ILE A 326 -20.56 10.84 -1.59
N PRO A 327 -21.77 10.22 -1.58
CA PRO A 327 -22.74 10.42 -2.66
C PRO A 327 -23.13 11.89 -2.86
N GLN A 328 -23.28 12.65 -1.77
CA GLN A 328 -23.60 14.08 -1.83
C GLN A 328 -22.43 14.90 -2.39
N LEU A 329 -21.21 14.63 -1.92
CA LEU A 329 -19.99 15.32 -2.40
C LEU A 329 -19.75 15.05 -3.88
N GLN A 330 -19.97 13.83 -4.33
CA GLN A 330 -19.87 13.46 -5.76
C GLN A 330 -20.96 14.15 -6.59
N ALA A 331 -22.22 14.16 -6.15
CA ALA A 331 -23.32 14.83 -6.84
C ALA A 331 -23.09 16.35 -6.96
N ALA A 332 -22.42 16.95 -5.98
CA ALA A 332 -22.02 18.35 -5.97
C ALA A 332 -20.76 18.61 -6.84
N ASN A 333 -20.08 17.59 -7.34
CA ASN A 333 -18.75 17.68 -7.97
C ASN A 333 -17.77 18.47 -7.09
N ASP A 334 -17.75 18.19 -5.78
CA ASP A 334 -16.92 18.91 -4.82
C ASP A 334 -15.43 18.77 -5.16
N PRO A 335 -14.70 19.84 -5.55
CA PRO A 335 -13.31 19.78 -5.98
C PRO A 335 -12.34 19.45 -4.83
N LYS A 336 -12.82 19.44 -3.59
CA LYS A 336 -12.06 19.10 -2.39
C LYS A 336 -11.96 17.58 -2.18
N LEU A 337 -12.90 16.80 -2.76
CA LEU A 337 -12.92 15.34 -2.70
C LEU A 337 -12.04 14.73 -3.78
N THR A 338 -11.17 13.82 -3.40
CA THR A 338 -10.44 12.94 -4.30
C THR A 338 -10.76 11.48 -3.94
N LEU A 339 -11.24 10.70 -4.90
CA LEU A 339 -11.34 9.25 -4.77
C LEU A 339 -10.07 8.63 -5.33
N GLY A 340 -9.12 8.38 -4.44
CA GLY A 340 -7.84 7.78 -4.80
C GLY A 340 -8.01 6.28 -5.02
N SER A 341 -7.54 5.77 -6.17
CA SER A 341 -7.51 4.33 -6.41
C SER A 341 -6.53 3.64 -5.46
N THR A 342 -6.81 2.41 -5.10
CA THR A 342 -5.89 1.59 -4.31
C THR A 342 -5.49 0.34 -5.10
N ALA A 343 -4.32 -0.22 -4.81
CA ALA A 343 -3.95 -1.56 -5.26
C ALA A 343 -4.24 -2.55 -4.13
N SER A 344 -5.50 -2.66 -3.73
CA SER A 344 -5.88 -3.47 -2.57
C SER A 344 -7.12 -4.33 -2.81
N SER A 345 -7.21 -5.43 -2.10
CA SER A 345 -8.43 -6.21 -1.88
C SER A 345 -8.85 -5.99 -0.42
N ASN A 346 -9.88 -5.15 -0.21
CA ASN A 346 -10.27 -4.75 1.15
C ASN A 346 -11.75 -4.33 1.23
N PRO A 347 -12.63 -5.17 1.86
CA PRO A 347 -12.30 -6.45 2.44
C PRO A 347 -12.33 -7.62 1.43
N TYR A 348 -11.79 -8.73 1.89
CA TYR A 348 -12.08 -10.06 1.35
C TYR A 348 -12.53 -11.00 2.48
N VAL A 349 -13.30 -12.05 2.13
CA VAL A 349 -13.67 -13.09 3.10
C VAL A 349 -12.55 -14.12 3.18
N ILE A 350 -12.11 -14.43 4.40
CA ILE A 350 -11.18 -15.52 4.69
C ILE A 350 -11.98 -16.76 5.04
N PHE A 351 -11.52 -17.92 4.57
CA PHE A 351 -11.99 -19.24 4.97
C PHE A 351 -10.90 -19.91 5.80
N ASN A 352 -11.23 -20.38 7.00
CA ASN A 352 -10.29 -21.09 7.87
C ASN A 352 -10.20 -22.56 7.48
N PHE A 353 -9.21 -22.94 6.68
CA PHE A 353 -8.99 -24.32 6.23
C PHE A 353 -8.63 -25.29 7.36
N LYS A 354 -8.17 -24.77 8.51
CA LYS A 354 -7.80 -25.54 9.69
C LYS A 354 -8.94 -25.72 10.68
N SER A 355 -10.10 -25.09 10.47
CA SER A 355 -11.23 -25.23 11.37
C SER A 355 -11.73 -26.68 11.40
N PRO A 356 -11.84 -27.30 12.60
CA PRO A 356 -12.41 -28.64 12.76
C PRO A 356 -13.95 -28.64 12.74
N ASN A 357 -14.57 -27.45 12.75
CA ASN A 357 -16.02 -27.30 12.83
C ASN A 357 -16.71 -27.97 11.64
N ASN A 358 -17.91 -28.54 11.89
CA ASN A 358 -18.71 -29.21 10.88
C ASN A 358 -17.93 -30.30 10.10
N SER A 359 -17.12 -31.09 10.82
CA SER A 359 -16.26 -32.12 10.22
C SER A 359 -15.31 -31.55 9.16
N SER A 360 -14.67 -30.44 9.51
CA SER A 360 -13.72 -29.71 8.64
C SER A 360 -14.33 -29.30 7.29
N ALA A 361 -15.58 -28.82 7.32
CA ALA A 361 -16.32 -28.45 6.12
C ALA A 361 -15.55 -27.48 5.21
N LEU A 362 -14.83 -26.49 5.80
CA LEU A 362 -14.10 -25.48 5.03
C LEU A 362 -12.81 -26.00 4.37
N ALA A 363 -12.32 -27.19 4.74
CA ALA A 363 -11.25 -27.86 4.01
C ALA A 363 -11.71 -28.38 2.63
N LYS A 364 -13.04 -28.58 2.45
CA LYS A 364 -13.63 -29.08 1.20
C LYS A 364 -13.81 -27.95 0.18
N PRO A 365 -13.22 -28.03 -1.03
CA PRO A 365 -13.38 -27.00 -2.06
C PRO A 365 -14.85 -26.73 -2.41
N ASP A 366 -15.65 -27.78 -2.61
CA ASP A 366 -17.07 -27.66 -3.00
C ASP A 366 -17.90 -26.85 -1.98
N VAL A 367 -17.56 -26.95 -0.69
CA VAL A 367 -18.23 -26.17 0.38
C VAL A 367 -17.85 -24.69 0.26
N ARG A 368 -16.57 -24.38 0.07
CA ARG A 368 -16.13 -22.98 -0.07
C ARG A 368 -16.71 -22.35 -1.33
N GLN A 369 -16.73 -23.09 -2.44
CA GLN A 369 -17.35 -22.64 -3.70
C GLN A 369 -18.86 -22.40 -3.53
N ALA A 370 -19.56 -23.28 -2.81
CA ALA A 370 -20.97 -23.06 -2.49
C ALA A 370 -21.19 -21.80 -1.65
N LEU A 371 -20.36 -21.55 -0.64
CA LEU A 371 -20.42 -20.32 0.16
C LEU A 371 -20.14 -19.07 -0.70
N ALA A 372 -19.17 -19.15 -1.62
CA ALA A 372 -18.88 -18.06 -2.57
C ALA A 372 -20.07 -17.72 -3.48
N TYR A 373 -20.80 -18.70 -4.00
CA TYR A 373 -22.07 -18.46 -4.72
C TYR A 373 -23.18 -17.93 -3.80
N GLY A 374 -23.12 -18.20 -2.50
CA GLY A 374 -24.13 -17.79 -1.52
C GLY A 374 -23.95 -16.37 -1.00
N ILE A 375 -22.78 -15.75 -1.13
CA ILE A 375 -22.47 -14.41 -0.66
C ILE A 375 -22.76 -13.40 -1.80
N ASN A 376 -23.61 -12.41 -1.51
CA ASN A 376 -23.91 -11.33 -2.45
C ASN A 376 -22.92 -10.16 -2.25
N ARG A 377 -21.91 -10.06 -3.12
CA ARG A 377 -20.91 -9.00 -3.12
C ARG A 377 -21.52 -7.62 -3.21
N ASP A 378 -22.54 -7.45 -4.07
CA ASP A 378 -23.17 -6.14 -4.30
C ASP A 378 -23.85 -5.61 -3.04
N ASN A 379 -24.49 -6.47 -2.24
CA ASN A 379 -25.08 -6.08 -0.96
C ASN A 379 -24.01 -5.56 0.02
N ILE A 380 -22.84 -6.19 0.05
CA ILE A 380 -21.72 -5.76 0.91
C ILE A 380 -21.17 -4.42 0.40
N ILE A 381 -21.00 -4.27 -0.92
CA ILE A 381 -20.55 -3.02 -1.54
C ILE A 381 -21.50 -1.86 -1.20
N GLN A 382 -22.81 -2.10 -1.21
CA GLN A 382 -23.80 -1.06 -0.87
C GLN A 382 -23.64 -0.57 0.58
N VAL A 383 -23.43 -1.45 1.54
CA VAL A 383 -23.22 -1.04 2.94
C VAL A 383 -21.85 -0.40 3.21
N MET A 384 -20.94 -0.50 2.24
CA MET A 384 -19.60 0.11 2.26
C MET A 384 -19.53 1.44 1.51
N GLY A 385 -20.64 2.05 1.14
CA GLY A 385 -20.68 3.36 0.46
C GLY A 385 -20.95 3.28 -1.04
N GLY A 386 -21.29 2.10 -1.56
CA GLY A 386 -21.63 1.87 -2.96
C GLY A 386 -20.43 1.70 -3.90
N PRO A 387 -20.67 1.39 -5.19
CA PRO A 387 -19.62 0.99 -6.13
C PRO A 387 -18.64 2.12 -6.51
N ALA A 388 -18.99 3.37 -6.27
CA ALA A 388 -18.09 4.50 -6.52
C ALA A 388 -16.94 4.55 -5.51
N VAL A 389 -17.21 4.19 -4.24
CA VAL A 389 -16.20 4.10 -3.18
C VAL A 389 -15.59 2.70 -3.13
N SER A 390 -16.38 1.69 -3.38
CA SER A 390 -16.04 0.28 -3.25
C SER A 390 -16.31 -0.47 -4.56
N PRO A 391 -15.53 -0.21 -5.65
CA PRO A 391 -15.65 -0.99 -6.89
C PRO A 391 -15.52 -2.49 -6.62
N PRO A 392 -16.31 -3.34 -7.30
CA PRO A 392 -16.24 -4.78 -7.09
C PRO A 392 -14.88 -5.35 -7.48
N LEU A 393 -14.38 -6.29 -6.68
CA LEU A 393 -13.23 -7.13 -7.01
C LEU A 393 -13.69 -8.59 -6.97
N THR A 394 -13.47 -9.31 -8.06
CA THR A 394 -14.03 -10.65 -8.28
C THR A 394 -12.98 -11.75 -8.37
N HIS A 395 -11.71 -11.37 -8.32
CA HIS A 395 -10.51 -12.21 -8.35
C HIS A 395 -9.43 -11.65 -7.39
N ILE A 396 -8.28 -12.29 -7.30
CA ILE A 396 -7.27 -11.98 -6.26
C ILE A 396 -6.60 -10.63 -6.48
N LEU A 397 -6.08 -10.39 -7.69
CA LEU A 397 -5.26 -9.22 -7.97
C LEU A 397 -6.11 -7.98 -8.27
N PRO A 398 -5.88 -6.86 -7.60
CA PRO A 398 -6.43 -5.57 -8.01
C PRO A 398 -6.11 -5.22 -9.48
N PRO A 399 -6.99 -4.49 -10.19
CA PRO A 399 -6.81 -4.17 -11.60
C PRO A 399 -5.53 -3.42 -11.95
N SER A 400 -4.92 -2.73 -10.98
CA SER A 400 -3.69 -1.94 -11.14
C SER A 400 -2.41 -2.78 -11.10
N LEU A 401 -2.48 -4.08 -10.81
CA LEU A 401 -1.31 -4.95 -10.72
C LEU A 401 -1.12 -5.79 -11.98
N GLY A 402 0.15 -6.00 -12.35
CA GLY A 402 0.51 -6.84 -13.47
C GLY A 402 0.00 -8.28 -13.30
N GLY A 403 -0.61 -8.82 -14.35
CA GLY A 403 -1.22 -10.15 -14.33
C GLY A 403 -2.70 -10.17 -13.97
N SER A 404 -3.26 -9.07 -13.43
CA SER A 404 -4.70 -8.98 -13.16
C SER A 404 -5.52 -9.18 -14.43
N LYS A 405 -6.51 -10.07 -14.38
CA LYS A 405 -7.45 -10.34 -15.49
C LYS A 405 -8.86 -10.45 -14.92
N GLU A 406 -9.73 -9.58 -15.40
CA GLU A 406 -11.14 -9.58 -14.98
C GLU A 406 -11.77 -10.97 -15.17
N THR A 407 -12.24 -11.55 -14.09
CA THR A 407 -12.96 -12.82 -14.07
C THR A 407 -13.92 -12.85 -12.89
N ASN A 408 -15.10 -13.47 -13.05
CA ASN A 408 -16.07 -13.65 -11.97
C ASN A 408 -16.59 -15.09 -11.97
N PRO A 409 -15.84 -16.05 -11.43
CA PRO A 409 -16.25 -17.45 -11.42
C PRO A 409 -17.42 -17.74 -10.46
N TYR A 410 -17.69 -16.85 -9.51
CA TYR A 410 -18.71 -17.03 -8.47
C TYR A 410 -19.69 -15.84 -8.43
N PRO A 411 -20.52 -15.64 -9.48
CA PRO A 411 -21.64 -14.71 -9.41
C PRO A 411 -22.64 -15.19 -8.36
N TYR A 412 -23.36 -14.28 -7.71
CA TYR A 412 -24.35 -14.62 -6.68
C TYR A 412 -25.43 -15.53 -7.25
N ASP A 413 -25.51 -16.76 -6.73
CA ASP A 413 -26.51 -17.77 -7.10
C ASP A 413 -26.83 -18.66 -5.87
N PRO A 414 -27.76 -18.23 -5.01
CA PRO A 414 -28.10 -18.99 -3.80
C PRO A 414 -28.77 -20.33 -4.09
N ALA A 415 -29.40 -20.51 -5.25
CA ALA A 415 -30.02 -21.79 -5.63
C ALA A 415 -28.92 -22.82 -5.91
N LYS A 416 -27.93 -22.45 -6.73
CA LYS A 416 -26.75 -23.26 -7.00
C LYS A 416 -25.96 -23.54 -5.73
N ALA A 417 -25.74 -22.53 -4.89
CA ALA A 417 -25.06 -22.68 -3.60
C ALA A 417 -25.71 -23.75 -2.72
N LYS A 418 -27.04 -23.70 -2.57
CA LYS A 418 -27.80 -24.68 -1.80
C LYS A 418 -27.69 -26.09 -2.37
N GLN A 419 -27.74 -26.23 -3.70
CA GLN A 419 -27.58 -27.52 -4.38
C GLN A 419 -26.18 -28.10 -4.14
N MET A 420 -25.13 -27.26 -4.23
CA MET A 420 -23.75 -27.68 -4.00
C MET A 420 -23.53 -28.10 -2.54
N LEU A 421 -24.07 -27.37 -1.56
CA LEU A 421 -24.00 -27.76 -0.13
C LEU A 421 -24.66 -29.12 0.09
N ALA A 422 -25.82 -29.37 -0.49
CA ALA A 422 -26.50 -30.66 -0.38
C ALA A 422 -25.65 -31.80 -0.97
N ALA A 423 -25.03 -31.59 -2.14
CA ALA A 423 -24.13 -32.54 -2.79
C ALA A 423 -22.85 -32.78 -1.96
N ALA A 424 -22.35 -31.77 -1.25
CA ALA A 424 -21.18 -31.85 -0.38
C ALA A 424 -21.49 -32.53 0.99
N GLY A 425 -22.74 -32.97 1.21
CA GLY A 425 -23.18 -33.67 2.42
C GLY A 425 -23.84 -32.78 3.48
N PHE A 426 -24.25 -31.57 3.12
CA PHE A 426 -24.89 -30.61 4.02
C PHE A 426 -26.28 -30.16 3.52
N PRO A 427 -27.24 -31.09 3.28
CA PRO A 427 -28.56 -30.76 2.71
C PRO A 427 -29.40 -29.86 3.64
N ASN A 428 -29.13 -29.88 4.93
CA ASN A 428 -29.82 -29.08 5.96
C ASN A 428 -29.00 -27.87 6.41
N GLY A 429 -27.88 -27.56 5.71
CA GLY A 429 -26.95 -26.53 6.11
C GLY A 429 -26.15 -26.90 7.38
N PHE A 430 -25.50 -25.88 7.96
CA PHE A 430 -24.68 -26.01 9.16
C PHE A 430 -24.44 -24.63 9.80
N THR A 431 -23.73 -24.58 10.94
CA THR A 431 -23.42 -23.32 11.63
C THR A 431 -21.96 -22.97 11.45
N LEU A 432 -21.66 -21.71 11.07
CA LEU A 432 -20.31 -21.13 10.99
C LEU A 432 -20.14 -20.00 12.00
N LYS A 433 -18.93 -19.84 12.51
CA LYS A 433 -18.50 -18.73 13.36
C LYS A 433 -17.79 -17.67 12.51
N PHE A 434 -18.23 -16.43 12.62
CA PHE A 434 -17.70 -15.31 11.83
C PHE A 434 -17.02 -14.28 12.72
N LEU A 435 -15.70 -14.17 12.62
CA LEU A 435 -14.91 -13.18 13.33
C LEU A 435 -15.03 -11.81 12.65
N TYR A 436 -15.39 -10.76 13.39
CA TYR A 436 -15.53 -9.41 12.87
C TYR A 436 -15.12 -8.34 13.89
N ARG A 437 -14.73 -7.15 13.40
CA ARG A 437 -14.39 -5.99 14.25
C ARG A 437 -15.66 -5.27 14.65
N ASN A 438 -16.03 -5.34 15.93
CA ASN A 438 -17.30 -4.79 16.43
C ASN A 438 -17.30 -3.26 16.56
N ALA A 439 -16.14 -2.61 16.66
CA ALA A 439 -16.00 -1.16 16.68
C ALA A 439 -15.98 -0.54 15.26
N SER A 440 -15.90 -1.35 14.21
CA SER A 440 -15.98 -0.91 12.82
C SER A 440 -17.40 -1.07 12.29
N GLU A 441 -18.04 0.05 11.94
CA GLU A 441 -19.38 0.05 11.35
C GLU A 441 -19.42 -0.76 10.04
N ALA A 442 -18.44 -0.55 9.15
CA ALA A 442 -18.33 -1.28 7.90
C ALA A 442 -18.17 -2.79 8.12
N SER A 443 -17.33 -3.20 9.08
CA SER A 443 -17.15 -4.62 9.41
C SER A 443 -18.43 -5.25 9.99
N SER A 444 -19.12 -4.55 10.90
CA SER A 444 -20.35 -5.01 11.51
C SER A 444 -21.50 -5.13 10.51
N LYS A 445 -21.66 -4.16 9.61
CA LYS A 445 -22.66 -4.19 8.54
C LYS A 445 -22.35 -5.28 7.51
N SER A 446 -21.10 -5.45 7.11
CA SER A 446 -20.69 -6.52 6.19
C SER A 446 -20.93 -7.90 6.78
N PHE A 447 -20.62 -8.10 8.07
CA PHE A 447 -20.94 -9.34 8.80
C PHE A 447 -22.45 -9.62 8.75
N ALA A 448 -23.30 -8.65 9.12
CA ALA A 448 -24.77 -8.82 9.12
C ALA A 448 -25.32 -9.16 7.71
N THR A 449 -24.74 -8.54 6.67
CA THR A 449 -25.09 -8.81 5.28
C THR A 449 -24.74 -10.25 4.87
N ILE A 450 -23.52 -10.71 5.19
CA ILE A 450 -23.09 -12.09 4.91
C ILE A 450 -23.93 -13.09 5.69
N GLN A 451 -24.25 -12.80 6.96
CA GLN A 451 -25.14 -13.63 7.77
C GLN A 451 -26.51 -13.81 7.13
N GLN A 452 -27.10 -12.71 6.63
CA GLN A 452 -28.38 -12.74 5.94
C GLN A 452 -28.31 -13.54 4.63
N ASP A 453 -27.27 -13.33 3.82
CA ASP A 453 -27.13 -14.03 2.54
C ASP A 453 -26.95 -15.54 2.74
N LEU A 454 -26.06 -15.96 3.63
CA LEU A 454 -25.80 -17.36 3.90
C LEU A 454 -27.00 -18.07 4.55
N SER A 455 -27.86 -17.35 5.27
CA SER A 455 -29.11 -17.91 5.81
C SER A 455 -30.04 -18.44 4.70
N LYS A 456 -30.04 -17.81 3.51
CA LYS A 456 -30.86 -18.22 2.35
C LYS A 456 -30.48 -19.59 1.80
N ILE A 457 -29.25 -20.03 2.06
CA ILE A 457 -28.74 -21.33 1.64
C ILE A 457 -28.69 -22.36 2.78
N GLY A 458 -29.29 -22.02 3.94
CA GLY A 458 -29.39 -22.90 5.11
C GLY A 458 -28.16 -22.84 6.04
N VAL A 459 -27.21 -21.93 5.81
CA VAL A 459 -26.03 -21.77 6.68
C VAL A 459 -26.34 -20.71 7.73
N LYS A 460 -26.32 -21.11 9.01
CA LYS A 460 -26.40 -20.22 10.14
C LYS A 460 -25.02 -19.61 10.42
N VAL A 461 -24.93 -18.30 10.59
CA VAL A 461 -23.67 -17.61 10.92
C VAL A 461 -23.76 -16.99 12.29
N GLU A 462 -22.86 -17.38 13.19
CA GLU A 462 -22.74 -16.84 14.55
C GLU A 462 -21.57 -15.86 14.61
N GLY A 463 -21.81 -14.65 15.12
CA GLY A 463 -20.79 -13.61 15.20
C GLY A 463 -19.81 -13.85 16.35
N VAL A 464 -18.54 -13.67 16.10
CA VAL A 464 -17.45 -13.60 17.07
C VAL A 464 -16.91 -12.16 17.05
N PRO A 465 -17.41 -11.27 17.93
CA PRO A 465 -16.97 -9.89 17.96
C PRO A 465 -15.55 -9.78 18.52
N SER A 466 -14.75 -8.88 17.94
CA SER A 466 -13.39 -8.58 18.40
C SER A 466 -13.16 -7.07 18.44
N PRO A 467 -12.49 -6.53 19.49
CA PRO A 467 -11.93 -5.20 19.45
C PRO A 467 -10.93 -5.05 18.30
N ASN A 468 -10.77 -3.85 17.74
CA ASN A 468 -9.85 -3.62 16.63
C ASN A 468 -8.40 -4.04 16.95
N ALA A 469 -7.91 -3.69 18.13
CA ALA A 469 -6.55 -4.03 18.58
C ALA A 469 -6.28 -5.54 18.71
N ASP A 470 -7.31 -6.33 19.02
CA ASP A 470 -7.19 -7.77 19.26
C ASP A 470 -7.38 -8.62 18.00
N PHE A 471 -7.97 -8.05 16.95
CA PHE A 471 -8.45 -8.77 15.78
C PHE A 471 -7.36 -9.59 15.09
N TYR A 472 -6.21 -8.99 14.82
CA TYR A 472 -5.07 -9.71 14.28
C TYR A 472 -4.27 -10.41 15.37
N THR A 473 -3.89 -9.71 16.41
CA THR A 473 -2.90 -10.15 17.41
C THR A 473 -3.38 -11.32 18.28
N LYS A 474 -4.70 -11.42 18.52
CA LYS A 474 -5.27 -12.50 19.35
C LYS A 474 -6.06 -13.54 18.56
N TYR A 475 -6.37 -13.27 17.28
CA TYR A 475 -7.17 -14.20 16.48
C TYR A 475 -6.45 -14.63 15.19
N LEU A 476 -6.33 -13.77 14.20
CA LEU A 476 -5.86 -14.17 12.87
C LEU A 476 -4.39 -14.60 12.83
N GLN A 477 -3.54 -13.96 13.62
CA GLN A 477 -2.11 -14.27 13.73
C GLN A 477 -1.79 -15.41 14.71
N VAL A 478 -2.80 -16.04 15.31
CA VAL A 478 -2.63 -17.10 16.32
C VAL A 478 -3.10 -18.44 15.76
N PRO A 479 -2.18 -19.30 15.25
CA PRO A 479 -2.52 -20.58 14.60
C PRO A 479 -3.35 -21.52 15.48
N ASP A 480 -3.11 -21.53 16.80
CA ASP A 480 -3.86 -22.37 17.76
C ASP A 480 -5.33 -21.94 17.85
N VAL A 481 -5.62 -20.65 17.80
CA VAL A 481 -7.00 -20.12 17.79
C VAL A 481 -7.75 -20.58 16.54
N ALA A 482 -7.10 -20.52 15.38
CA ALA A 482 -7.66 -20.98 14.12
C ALA A 482 -7.91 -22.50 14.13
N SER A 483 -6.92 -23.30 14.57
CA SER A 483 -7.01 -24.77 14.57
C SER A 483 -8.01 -25.33 15.58
N ARG A 484 -8.37 -24.57 16.61
CA ARG A 484 -9.46 -24.89 17.54
C ARG A 484 -10.85 -24.51 17.01
N GLY A 485 -10.95 -23.90 15.83
CA GLY A 485 -12.23 -23.47 15.26
C GLY A 485 -12.94 -22.39 16.09
N VAL A 486 -12.18 -21.46 16.68
CA VAL A 486 -12.74 -20.29 17.36
C VAL A 486 -13.48 -19.42 16.36
N TRP A 487 -12.99 -19.39 15.12
CA TRP A 487 -13.62 -18.76 13.97
C TRP A 487 -13.50 -19.65 12.72
N ASP A 488 -14.46 -19.53 11.82
CA ASP A 488 -14.54 -20.23 10.53
C ASP A 488 -14.34 -19.28 9.36
N LEU A 489 -15.02 -18.14 9.43
CA LEU A 489 -14.95 -17.05 8.45
C LEU A 489 -14.47 -15.77 9.12
N SER A 490 -13.87 -14.89 8.34
CA SER A 490 -13.54 -13.53 8.77
C SER A 490 -13.47 -12.58 7.57
N LEU A 491 -13.38 -11.27 7.85
CA LEU A 491 -13.03 -10.25 6.86
C LEU A 491 -11.63 -9.74 7.12
N ALA A 492 -10.81 -9.66 6.09
CA ALA A 492 -9.51 -8.98 6.15
C ALA A 492 -9.32 -8.07 4.94
N GLY A 493 -8.25 -7.32 4.94
CA GLY A 493 -7.81 -6.50 3.82
C GLY A 493 -6.33 -6.70 3.54
N TRP A 494 -5.94 -6.51 2.30
CA TRP A 494 -4.55 -6.51 1.86
C TRP A 494 -4.34 -5.47 0.78
N GLY A 495 -3.24 -4.72 0.85
CA GLY A 495 -2.79 -3.80 -0.18
C GLY A 495 -1.45 -4.22 -0.75
N ALA A 496 -1.16 -3.82 -1.98
CA ALA A 496 0.15 -4.02 -2.56
C ALA A 496 1.19 -3.16 -1.83
N ASP A 497 2.32 -3.77 -1.50
CA ASP A 497 3.43 -3.05 -0.86
C ASP A 497 4.21 -2.19 -1.85
N TRP A 498 4.25 -2.63 -3.12
CA TRP A 498 4.83 -1.86 -4.22
C TRP A 498 4.03 -2.06 -5.50
N PHE A 499 4.27 -1.21 -6.49
CA PHE A 499 3.54 -1.14 -7.75
C PHE A 499 4.42 -1.51 -8.93
N GLY A 500 3.86 -1.42 -10.14
CA GLY A 500 4.59 -1.71 -11.36
C GLY A 500 4.95 -3.19 -11.51
N ASN A 501 6.18 -3.43 -11.97
CA ASN A 501 6.68 -4.78 -12.17
C ASN A 501 6.80 -5.51 -10.83
N GLY A 502 6.30 -6.75 -10.81
CA GLY A 502 6.37 -7.59 -9.62
C GLY A 502 5.41 -7.21 -8.49
N GLY A 503 4.56 -6.19 -8.62
CA GLY A 503 3.61 -5.80 -7.58
C GLY A 503 2.69 -6.93 -7.13
N ALA A 504 2.34 -7.87 -8.01
CA ALA A 504 1.58 -9.08 -7.68
C ALA A 504 2.30 -10.00 -6.67
N ILE A 505 3.62 -9.92 -6.55
CA ILE A 505 4.41 -10.71 -5.58
C ILE A 505 3.99 -10.37 -4.16
N SER A 506 3.74 -9.07 -3.88
CA SER A 506 3.29 -8.61 -2.57
C SER A 506 1.88 -9.11 -2.17
N PHE A 507 1.14 -9.71 -3.11
CA PHE A 507 -0.09 -10.47 -2.84
C PHE A 507 0.20 -11.96 -2.67
N PHE A 508 0.85 -12.57 -3.65
CA PHE A 508 1.00 -14.04 -3.68
C PHE A 508 1.99 -14.55 -2.64
N GLY A 509 3.09 -13.82 -2.39
CA GLY A 509 4.09 -14.19 -1.39
C GLY A 509 3.49 -14.31 0.01
N PRO A 510 3.03 -13.21 0.62
CA PRO A 510 2.55 -13.20 2.00
C PRO A 510 1.21 -13.90 2.21
N LEU A 511 0.34 -13.99 1.19
CA LEU A 511 -1.02 -14.52 1.35
C LEU A 511 -1.19 -15.97 0.89
N PHE A 512 -0.40 -16.47 -0.07
CA PHE A 512 -0.72 -17.72 -0.77
C PHE A 512 0.47 -18.65 -1.04
N SER A 513 1.65 -18.39 -0.48
CA SER A 513 2.84 -19.24 -0.69
C SER A 513 2.88 -20.51 0.20
N GLY A 514 1.74 -20.94 0.71
CA GLY A 514 1.61 -22.12 1.56
C GLY A 514 2.21 -21.91 2.96
N SER A 515 2.80 -22.97 3.53
CA SER A 515 3.29 -22.94 4.92
C SER A 515 4.32 -21.84 5.23
N PRO A 516 5.18 -21.36 4.31
CA PRO A 516 6.08 -20.22 4.58
C PRO A 516 5.35 -18.91 4.88
N SER A 517 4.10 -18.75 4.40
CA SER A 517 3.28 -17.55 4.64
C SER A 517 2.25 -17.71 5.76
N PHE A 518 2.27 -18.82 6.50
CA PHE A 518 1.35 -19.01 7.60
C PHE A 518 1.68 -18.10 8.80
N PRO A 519 0.65 -17.65 9.55
CA PRO A 519 0.86 -16.94 10.79
C PRO A 519 1.73 -17.75 11.78
N PRO A 520 2.52 -17.09 12.64
CA PRO A 520 2.60 -15.64 12.84
C PRO A 520 3.56 -14.92 11.90
N ILE A 521 4.27 -15.63 11.00
CA ILE A 521 5.32 -15.07 10.12
C ILE A 521 4.68 -14.32 8.94
N GLY A 522 3.70 -14.95 8.28
CA GLY A 522 3.01 -14.39 7.12
C GLY A 522 1.54 -14.07 7.38
N SER A 523 0.84 -13.67 6.34
CA SER A 523 -0.55 -13.18 6.39
C SER A 523 -1.56 -14.14 5.73
N ASN A 524 -1.16 -15.38 5.48
CA ASN A 524 -2.03 -16.44 5.00
C ASN A 524 -2.92 -16.96 6.14
N TYR A 525 -3.81 -16.11 6.61
CA TYR A 525 -4.65 -16.36 7.77
C TYR A 525 -5.62 -17.54 7.59
N GLY A 526 -5.98 -17.84 6.34
CA GLY A 526 -6.82 -18.99 5.97
C GLY A 526 -6.08 -20.33 5.99
N PHE A 527 -4.75 -20.33 6.02
CA PHE A 527 -3.90 -21.52 5.90
C PHE A 527 -4.05 -22.24 4.55
N TYR A 528 -4.29 -21.50 3.47
CA TYR A 528 -4.29 -22.05 2.12
C TYR A 528 -2.91 -22.61 1.75
N ASP A 529 -2.86 -23.85 1.27
CA ASP A 529 -1.63 -24.51 0.84
C ASP A 529 -1.94 -25.42 -0.36
N SER A 530 -1.52 -24.99 -1.53
CA SER A 530 -1.71 -25.71 -2.80
C SER A 530 -0.36 -25.96 -3.45
N THR A 531 0.01 -27.22 -3.61
CA THR A 531 1.25 -27.61 -4.30
C THR A 531 1.35 -26.99 -5.70
N GLN A 532 0.21 -26.95 -6.43
CA GLN A 532 0.16 -26.37 -7.76
C GLN A 532 0.39 -24.85 -7.72
N ALA A 533 -0.29 -24.14 -6.81
CA ALA A 533 -0.10 -22.70 -6.65
C ALA A 533 1.33 -22.35 -6.24
N ASN A 534 1.92 -23.09 -5.31
CA ASN A 534 3.29 -22.89 -4.84
C ASN A 534 4.31 -23.10 -5.97
N GLN A 535 4.11 -24.13 -6.83
CA GLN A 535 4.94 -24.35 -8.01
C GLN A 535 4.81 -23.24 -9.05
N MET A 536 3.58 -22.76 -9.32
CA MET A 536 3.36 -21.64 -10.24
C MET A 536 3.96 -20.35 -9.72
N LEU A 537 3.84 -20.06 -8.43
CA LEU A 537 4.49 -18.91 -7.81
C LEU A 537 6.02 -18.98 -7.96
N THR A 538 6.62 -20.15 -7.71
CA THR A 538 8.05 -20.35 -7.90
C THR A 538 8.49 -20.09 -9.35
N GLN A 539 7.69 -20.53 -10.33
CA GLN A 539 7.96 -20.27 -11.76
C GLN A 539 7.83 -18.79 -12.11
N ALA A 540 6.82 -18.10 -11.55
CA ALA A 540 6.62 -16.67 -11.75
C ALA A 540 7.77 -15.83 -11.16
N LEU A 541 8.23 -16.19 -9.97
CA LEU A 541 9.38 -15.53 -9.32
C LEU A 541 10.70 -15.75 -10.09
N ALA A 542 10.86 -16.89 -10.76
CA ALA A 542 12.05 -17.20 -11.58
C ALA A 542 12.01 -16.57 -12.99
N ALA A 543 10.88 -16.03 -13.43
CA ALA A 543 10.75 -15.44 -14.76
C ALA A 543 11.51 -14.11 -14.83
N THR A 544 12.36 -13.96 -15.85
CA THR A 544 13.14 -12.74 -16.11
C THR A 544 12.47 -11.79 -17.10
N ASP A 545 11.52 -12.30 -17.88
CA ASP A 545 10.68 -11.51 -18.79
C ASP A 545 9.39 -11.11 -18.10
N VAL A 546 9.10 -9.81 -18.10
CA VAL A 546 7.96 -9.22 -17.38
C VAL A 546 6.62 -9.68 -17.95
N THR A 547 6.50 -9.85 -19.28
CA THR A 547 5.27 -10.32 -19.91
C THR A 547 4.98 -11.76 -19.47
N ARG A 548 5.99 -12.61 -19.52
CA ARG A 548 5.90 -13.99 -19.05
C ARG A 548 5.58 -14.08 -17.56
N GLN A 549 6.17 -13.20 -16.74
CA GLN A 549 5.90 -13.13 -15.31
C GLN A 549 4.44 -12.77 -15.05
N ASN A 550 3.94 -11.73 -15.71
CA ASN A 550 2.55 -11.29 -15.59
C ASN A 550 1.54 -12.35 -16.07
N ASP A 551 1.87 -13.09 -17.14
CA ASP A 551 1.05 -14.22 -17.58
C ASP A 551 0.94 -15.32 -16.54
N LEU A 552 2.04 -15.64 -15.86
CA LEU A 552 2.06 -16.62 -14.77
C LEU A 552 1.26 -16.12 -13.55
N PHE A 553 1.37 -14.83 -13.20
CA PHE A 553 0.55 -14.26 -12.15
C PHE A 553 -0.94 -14.29 -12.49
N GLY A 554 -1.33 -14.05 -13.75
CA GLY A 554 -2.73 -14.17 -14.18
C GLY A 554 -3.27 -15.60 -14.07
N GLN A 555 -2.44 -16.61 -14.42
CA GLN A 555 -2.82 -18.02 -14.24
C GLN A 555 -2.90 -18.41 -12.77
N LEU A 556 -2.02 -17.86 -11.92
CA LEU A 556 -2.03 -18.08 -10.48
C LEU A 556 -3.25 -17.45 -9.83
N ASP A 557 -3.61 -16.22 -10.23
CA ASP A 557 -4.84 -15.55 -9.80
C ASP A 557 -6.08 -16.41 -10.11
N GLU A 558 -6.20 -16.89 -11.35
CA GLU A 558 -7.31 -17.75 -11.76
C GLU A 558 -7.39 -19.04 -10.92
N LEU A 559 -6.27 -19.71 -10.66
CA LEU A 559 -6.21 -20.92 -9.86
C LEU A 559 -6.65 -20.66 -8.41
N ILE A 560 -6.07 -19.65 -7.73
CA ILE A 560 -6.35 -19.34 -6.34
C ILE A 560 -7.81 -18.85 -6.17
N THR A 561 -8.30 -18.05 -7.13
CA THR A 561 -9.71 -17.61 -7.16
C THR A 561 -10.64 -18.80 -7.28
N LYS A 562 -10.34 -19.77 -8.16
CA LYS A 562 -11.13 -20.99 -8.35
C LYS A 562 -11.12 -21.89 -7.12
N ASP A 563 -10.03 -21.96 -6.39
CA ASP A 563 -9.91 -22.73 -5.14
C ASP A 563 -10.68 -22.08 -3.98
N VAL A 564 -11.14 -20.83 -4.16
CA VAL A 564 -11.75 -20.02 -3.09
C VAL A 564 -10.85 -20.00 -1.85
N ALA A 565 -9.57 -19.65 -2.06
CA ALA A 565 -8.64 -19.45 -0.95
C ALA A 565 -9.09 -18.26 -0.08
N ILE A 566 -9.53 -17.20 -0.75
CA ILE A 566 -10.30 -16.07 -0.21
C ILE A 566 -11.45 -15.75 -1.17
N TYR A 567 -12.42 -14.93 -0.72
CA TYR A 567 -13.46 -14.38 -1.59
C TYR A 567 -13.34 -12.86 -1.60
N PRO A 568 -12.75 -12.27 -2.65
CA PRO A 568 -12.60 -10.83 -2.81
C PRO A 568 -13.96 -10.13 -2.89
N ILE A 569 -14.09 -8.98 -2.26
CA ILE A 569 -15.31 -8.17 -2.26
C ILE A 569 -15.11 -6.91 -3.10
N THR A 570 -14.09 -6.12 -2.78
CA THR A 570 -13.88 -4.83 -3.43
C THR A 570 -12.40 -4.46 -3.48
N ASN A 571 -12.06 -3.68 -4.52
CA ASN A 571 -10.85 -2.87 -4.60
C ASN A 571 -11.24 -1.42 -4.29
N PRO A 572 -11.21 -0.98 -3.01
CA PRO A 572 -11.81 0.30 -2.62
C PRO A 572 -11.02 1.49 -3.15
N ASN A 573 -11.73 2.58 -3.41
CA ASN A 573 -11.15 3.90 -3.54
C ASN A 573 -11.05 4.54 -2.16
N TRP A 574 -9.96 5.26 -1.90
CA TRP A 574 -9.79 6.00 -0.65
C TRP A 574 -10.29 7.44 -0.83
N PRO A 575 -11.35 7.83 -0.12
CA PRO A 575 -11.92 9.18 -0.24
C PRO A 575 -11.12 10.17 0.59
N SER A 576 -10.14 10.81 -0.06
CA SER A 576 -9.34 11.88 0.53
C SER A 576 -10.01 13.24 0.38
N TYR A 577 -9.91 14.08 1.41
CA TYR A 577 -10.54 15.41 1.43
C TYR A 577 -9.56 16.48 1.93
N ARG A 578 -9.62 17.67 1.33
CA ARG A 578 -8.77 18.83 1.68
C ARG A 578 -9.54 20.13 1.61
N ALA A 579 -9.05 21.16 2.27
CA ALA A 579 -9.57 22.51 2.18
C ALA A 579 -9.19 23.18 0.84
N THR A 580 -9.88 24.26 0.47
CA THR A 580 -9.69 24.96 -0.81
C THR A 580 -8.33 25.64 -0.94
N GLN A 581 -7.76 26.09 0.19
CA GLN A 581 -6.44 26.76 0.24
C GLN A 581 -5.24 25.82 -0.02
N VAL A 582 -5.48 24.52 -0.13
CA VAL A 582 -4.44 23.52 -0.38
C VAL A 582 -4.31 23.23 -1.85
N HIS A 583 -3.13 23.43 -2.39
CA HIS A 583 -2.79 23.22 -3.78
C HIS A 583 -1.79 22.09 -3.96
N ASN A 584 -1.74 21.53 -5.16
CA ASN A 584 -0.83 20.43 -5.53
C ASN A 584 -0.91 19.21 -4.60
N ALA A 585 -2.11 18.91 -4.08
CA ALA A 585 -2.36 17.73 -3.28
C ALA A 585 -2.51 16.51 -4.20
N VAL A 586 -1.39 15.86 -4.50
CA VAL A 586 -1.34 14.65 -5.33
C VAL A 586 -1.58 13.42 -4.45
N TYR A 587 -2.57 12.61 -4.81
CA TYR A 587 -2.81 11.33 -4.17
C TYR A 587 -1.73 10.32 -4.60
N LEU A 588 -1.10 9.66 -3.62
CA LEU A 588 -0.16 8.56 -3.86
C LEU A 588 -0.74 7.24 -3.38
N ASP A 589 -0.80 6.26 -4.27
CA ASP A 589 -1.29 4.92 -3.97
C ASP A 589 -0.48 4.25 -2.84
N SER A 590 0.84 4.49 -2.80
CA SER A 590 1.75 3.94 -1.79
C SER A 590 1.47 4.41 -0.36
N MET A 591 0.83 5.56 -0.19
CA MET A 591 0.43 6.10 1.11
C MET A 591 -1.09 6.09 1.29
N GLN A 592 -1.85 5.76 0.25
CA GLN A 592 -3.31 5.84 0.20
C GLN A 592 -3.83 7.22 0.66
N ASN A 593 -3.09 8.29 0.36
CA ASN A 593 -3.41 9.66 0.74
C ASN A 593 -2.62 10.68 -0.09
N PHE A 594 -2.87 11.98 0.17
CA PHE A 594 -2.12 13.06 -0.45
C PHE A 594 -0.66 13.10 0.01
N ASP A 595 0.23 13.45 -0.91
CA ASP A 595 1.63 13.74 -0.61
C ASP A 595 1.78 15.12 0.06
N PRO A 596 2.17 15.22 1.34
CA PRO A 596 2.30 16.50 2.02
C PRO A 596 3.56 17.27 1.61
N THR A 597 4.54 16.59 0.97
CA THR A 597 5.84 17.19 0.65
C THR A 597 5.83 18.08 -0.58
N ASN A 598 4.77 18.02 -1.40
CA ASN A 598 4.59 18.82 -2.59
C ASN A 598 3.42 19.80 -2.51
N VAL A 599 2.74 19.84 -1.38
CA VAL A 599 1.64 20.78 -1.11
C VAL A 599 2.17 22.20 -0.92
N TRP A 600 1.42 23.19 -1.42
CA TRP A 600 1.58 24.60 -1.10
C TRP A 600 0.22 25.24 -0.77
N LEU A 601 0.26 26.37 -0.06
CA LEU A 601 -0.92 27.05 0.48
C LEU A 601 -1.11 28.41 -0.19
N ASP A 602 -2.34 28.92 -0.17
CA ASP A 602 -2.62 30.29 -0.62
C ASP A 602 -1.72 31.33 0.11
N ALA A 603 -1.40 32.42 -0.57
CA ALA A 603 -0.43 33.41 -0.08
C ALA A 603 -0.85 34.08 1.24
N ASP A 604 -2.14 34.20 1.51
CA ASP A 604 -2.70 34.74 2.76
C ASP A 604 -2.51 33.81 3.98
N LYS A 605 -2.15 32.56 3.72
CA LYS A 605 -1.78 31.55 4.75
C LYS A 605 -0.28 31.53 5.07
N ASN A 606 0.50 32.31 4.37
CA ASN A 606 1.98 32.35 4.46
C ASN A 606 2.48 33.50 5.37
N GLY A 607 1.56 34.16 6.11
CA GLY A 607 1.86 35.29 7.00
C GLY A 607 2.48 34.93 8.33
#